data_87daf3b2f6289c32cc6e22cb2b9ec103
#
_entry.id   87daf3b2f6289c32cc6e22cb2b9ec103
#
_cell.length_a   1.000
_cell.length_b   1.000
_cell.length_c   1.000
_cell.angle_alpha   90.00
_cell.angle_beta   90.00
_cell.angle_gamma   90.00
#
_symmetry.space_group_name_H-M   'P 1'
#
loop_
_entity.id
_entity.type
_entity.pdbx_description
1 polymer ?
#
loop_
_entity_poly.entity_id
_entity_poly.type
_entity_poly.pdbx_seq_one_letter_code
_entity_poly.pdbx_strand_id
1 'polypeptide(L)'
;MAVLELHRAGLTGRLQPLDLRINDGEATVLLGRSGAGKTSLIGLCNGSLLADQGQVLWQGQPLRRCRGALRRQIGTLWQDLRLVEELTVLQNINSGALGRHSLLWGLRNLINPPDQSIGRQVMARVGLPPSFLHQPVSTLSGGERQRVALARLLRQQPALVLADEPLSALDPRLAEDVLNLLLAQHGCLISLHRPDLMHRFQRVLGLRQGALVLDAAPSAITTEALAWLYSDD
;
A
#
# COMPACT_ATOMS: atom_id res chain seq x y z
N MET A 1 8.99 17.55 3.38
CA MET A 1 10.16 17.19 2.52
C MET A 1 9.77 15.95 1.71
N ALA A 2 10.17 15.82 0.43
CA ALA A 2 9.83 14.62 -0.34
C ALA A 2 10.56 13.39 0.24
N VAL A 3 9.82 12.29 0.42
CA VAL A 3 10.39 11.00 0.88
C VAL A 3 10.54 10.02 -0.26
N LEU A 4 9.69 10.13 -1.30
CA LEU A 4 9.75 9.32 -2.51
C LEU A 4 9.70 10.23 -3.73
N GLU A 5 10.62 10.05 -4.66
CA GLU A 5 10.69 10.84 -5.90
C GLU A 5 10.84 9.93 -7.11
N LEU A 6 10.07 10.21 -8.13
CA LEU A 6 10.21 9.63 -9.46
C LEU A 6 10.75 10.71 -10.38
N HIS A 7 11.85 10.42 -11.08
CA HIS A 7 12.47 11.33 -12.04
C HIS A 7 12.40 10.69 -13.43
N ARG A 8 11.45 11.15 -14.24
CA ARG A 8 11.13 10.60 -15.56
C ARG A 8 11.05 9.05 -15.53
N ALA A 9 10.48 8.51 -14.45
CA ALA A 9 10.39 7.07 -14.26
C ALA A 9 9.21 6.52 -15.07
N GLY A 10 9.47 5.50 -15.89
CA GLY A 10 8.47 4.88 -16.75
C GLY A 10 8.65 3.38 -16.90
N LEU A 11 7.62 2.73 -17.42
CA LEU A 11 7.58 1.31 -17.75
C LEU A 11 7.02 1.15 -19.15
N THR A 12 7.81 0.61 -20.05
CA THR A 12 7.43 0.42 -21.46
C THR A 12 6.10 -0.32 -21.60
N GLY A 13 5.17 0.27 -22.33
CA GLY A 13 3.82 -0.27 -22.55
C GLY A 13 2.87 -0.23 -21.36
N ARG A 14 3.27 0.35 -20.20
CA ARG A 14 2.43 0.40 -18.97
C ARG A 14 2.33 1.77 -18.34
N LEU A 15 3.45 2.51 -18.30
CA LEU A 15 3.52 3.79 -17.62
C LEU A 15 4.43 4.71 -18.40
N GLN A 16 3.92 5.84 -18.85
CA GLN A 16 4.73 6.86 -19.52
C GLN A 16 5.71 7.48 -18.52
N PRO A 17 6.90 7.93 -18.97
CA PRO A 17 7.86 8.59 -18.10
C PRO A 17 7.23 9.80 -17.38
N LEU A 18 7.22 9.76 -16.06
CA LEU A 18 6.61 10.80 -15.24
C LEU A 18 7.56 11.28 -14.13
N ASP A 19 7.35 12.50 -13.70
CA ASP A 19 7.94 13.09 -12.52
C ASP A 19 6.87 13.15 -11.42
N LEU A 20 7.21 12.65 -10.21
CA LEU A 20 6.32 12.64 -9.07
C LEU A 20 7.13 12.78 -7.78
N ARG A 21 6.59 13.53 -6.82
CA ARG A 21 7.12 13.61 -5.47
C ARG A 21 6.02 13.29 -4.48
N ILE A 22 6.29 12.37 -3.56
CA ILE A 22 5.43 12.10 -2.40
C ILE A 22 6.12 12.71 -1.18
N ASN A 23 5.41 13.58 -0.49
CA ASN A 23 5.93 14.27 0.67
C ASN A 23 5.77 13.45 1.95
N ASP A 24 6.59 13.77 2.92
CA ASP A 24 6.50 13.18 4.25
C ASP A 24 5.19 13.57 4.93
N GLY A 25 4.49 12.61 5.50
CA GLY A 25 3.21 12.84 6.16
C GLY A 25 2.02 13.12 5.24
N GLU A 26 2.18 13.06 3.91
CA GLU A 26 1.12 13.39 2.97
C GLU A 26 0.22 12.18 2.69
N ALA A 27 -1.10 12.38 2.79
CA ALA A 27 -2.09 11.42 2.34
C ALA A 27 -2.50 11.72 0.90
N THR A 28 -2.10 10.85 -0.02
CA THR A 28 -2.32 11.01 -1.47
C THR A 28 -3.21 9.88 -2.00
N VAL A 29 -4.24 10.21 -2.77
CA VAL A 29 -5.05 9.24 -3.50
C VAL A 29 -4.63 9.18 -4.97
N LEU A 30 -4.60 7.97 -5.54
CA LEU A 30 -4.34 7.70 -6.94
C LEU A 30 -5.61 7.23 -7.63
N LEU A 31 -6.15 8.04 -8.52
CA LEU A 31 -7.37 7.78 -9.27
C LEU A 31 -7.06 7.40 -10.73
N GLY A 32 -8.02 6.75 -11.37
CA GLY A 32 -7.96 6.34 -12.77
C GLY A 32 -8.66 5.03 -13.02
N ARG A 33 -9.01 4.79 -14.27
CA ARG A 33 -9.68 3.55 -14.70
C ARG A 33 -8.86 2.30 -14.42
N SER A 34 -9.51 1.14 -14.47
CA SER A 34 -8.79 -0.14 -14.55
C SER A 34 -7.87 -0.13 -15.77
N GLY A 35 -6.64 -0.61 -15.61
CA GLY A 35 -5.63 -0.56 -16.66
C GLY A 35 -4.89 0.78 -16.85
N ALA A 36 -5.25 1.85 -16.14
CA ALA A 36 -4.57 3.15 -16.27
C ALA A 36 -3.10 3.18 -15.80
N GLY A 37 -2.60 2.10 -15.16
CA GLY A 37 -1.22 2.01 -14.71
C GLY A 37 -1.03 2.18 -13.20
N LYS A 38 -2.11 2.23 -12.38
CA LYS A 38 -2.03 2.45 -10.92
C LYS A 38 -1.15 1.42 -10.21
N THR A 39 -1.39 0.12 -10.43
CA THR A 39 -0.58 -0.97 -9.88
C THR A 39 0.88 -0.88 -10.31
N SER A 40 1.12 -0.47 -11.56
CA SER A 40 2.48 -0.28 -12.09
C SER A 40 3.20 0.88 -11.40
N LEU A 41 2.52 1.99 -11.14
CA LEU A 41 3.07 3.11 -10.38
C LEU A 41 3.40 2.69 -8.94
N ILE A 42 2.49 2.00 -8.26
CA ILE A 42 2.73 1.46 -6.90
C ILE A 42 3.93 0.50 -6.92
N GLY A 43 4.03 -0.36 -7.94
CA GLY A 43 5.16 -1.27 -8.12
C GLY A 43 6.50 -0.57 -8.33
N LEU A 44 6.53 0.57 -9.03
CA LEU A 44 7.72 1.43 -9.11
C LEU A 44 8.05 2.04 -7.75
N CYS A 45 7.04 2.59 -7.06
CA CYS A 45 7.20 3.26 -5.78
C CYS A 45 7.76 2.35 -4.67
N ASN A 46 7.45 1.05 -4.67
CA ASN A 46 7.97 0.10 -3.69
C ASN A 46 9.20 -0.70 -4.19
N GLY A 47 9.60 -0.49 -5.45
CA GLY A 47 10.72 -1.16 -6.08
C GLY A 47 10.50 -2.65 -6.40
N SER A 48 9.24 -3.13 -6.45
CA SER A 48 8.90 -4.46 -6.99
C SER A 48 8.97 -4.48 -8.52
N LEU A 49 8.76 -3.33 -9.15
CA LEU A 49 9.06 -3.08 -10.56
C LEU A 49 10.25 -2.14 -10.67
N LEU A 50 11.11 -2.40 -11.66
CA LEU A 50 12.24 -1.53 -11.99
C LEU A 50 11.84 -0.64 -13.15
N ALA A 51 12.11 0.65 -13.04
CA ALA A 51 11.88 1.59 -14.15
C ALA A 51 12.77 1.25 -15.35
N ASP A 52 12.17 1.18 -16.53
CA ASP A 52 12.89 1.02 -17.80
C ASP A 52 13.58 2.34 -18.19
N GLN A 53 12.98 3.45 -17.79
CA GLN A 53 13.46 4.81 -18.01
C GLN A 53 13.44 5.59 -16.70
N GLY A 54 14.38 6.53 -16.55
CA GLY A 54 14.47 7.36 -15.36
C GLY A 54 14.89 6.60 -14.11
N GLN A 55 14.47 7.09 -12.95
CA GLN A 55 14.82 6.48 -11.67
C GLN A 55 13.79 6.82 -10.57
N VAL A 56 13.75 5.97 -9.56
CA VAL A 56 12.99 6.19 -8.33
C VAL A 56 13.97 6.38 -7.18
N LEU A 57 13.77 7.45 -6.41
CA LEU A 57 14.57 7.76 -5.23
C LEU A 57 13.72 7.61 -3.97
N TRP A 58 14.31 7.03 -2.94
CA TRP A 58 13.79 7.01 -1.59
C TRP A 58 14.74 7.81 -0.69
N GLN A 59 14.24 8.89 -0.08
CA GLN A 59 15.06 9.81 0.73
C GLN A 59 16.36 10.23 0.02
N GLY A 60 16.25 10.60 -1.27
CA GLY A 60 17.37 11.03 -2.11
C GLY A 60 18.30 9.92 -2.61
N GLN A 61 18.08 8.66 -2.23
CA GLN A 61 18.89 7.52 -2.68
C GLN A 61 18.15 6.69 -3.73
N PRO A 62 18.82 6.24 -4.81
CA PRO A 62 18.19 5.37 -5.79
C PRO A 62 17.59 4.12 -5.14
N LEU A 63 16.27 3.94 -5.27
CA LEU A 63 15.53 2.86 -4.59
C LEU A 63 16.10 1.47 -4.89
N ARG A 64 16.59 1.26 -6.13
CA ARG A 64 17.28 0.01 -6.54
C ARG A 64 18.54 -0.30 -5.73
N ARG A 65 19.18 0.73 -5.13
CA ARG A 65 20.38 0.60 -4.30
C ARG A 65 20.06 0.54 -2.82
N CYS A 66 18.84 0.90 -2.43
CA CYS A 66 18.41 0.84 -1.04
C CYS A 66 18.38 -0.61 -0.56
N ARG A 67 19.10 -0.89 0.51
CA ARG A 67 19.17 -2.22 1.15
C ARG A 67 18.48 -2.20 2.51
N GLY A 68 17.92 -3.36 2.90
CA GLY A 68 17.49 -3.64 4.27
C GLY A 68 16.67 -2.53 4.91
N ALA A 69 17.26 -1.72 5.77
CA ALA A 69 16.57 -0.75 6.61
C ALA A 69 15.73 0.29 5.86
N LEU A 70 16.24 0.84 4.74
CA LEU A 70 15.52 1.85 3.95
C LEU A 70 14.31 1.25 3.22
N ARG A 71 14.47 0.09 2.57
CA ARG A 71 13.36 -0.56 1.86
C ARG A 71 12.21 -0.95 2.80
N ARG A 72 12.52 -1.27 4.06
CA ARG A 72 11.52 -1.63 5.07
C ARG A 72 10.64 -0.47 5.50
N GLN A 73 11.04 0.75 5.20
CA GLN A 73 10.25 1.95 5.51
C GLN A 73 9.06 2.12 4.54
N ILE A 74 9.03 1.39 3.42
CA ILE A 74 7.91 1.37 2.50
C ILE A 74 7.10 0.10 2.75
N GLY A 75 5.87 0.25 3.24
CA GLY A 75 4.92 -0.84 3.42
C GLY A 75 3.93 -0.88 2.26
N THR A 76 3.59 -2.07 1.77
CA THR A 76 2.63 -2.22 0.67
C THR A 76 1.51 -3.16 1.02
N LEU A 77 0.27 -2.69 0.85
CA LEU A 77 -0.94 -3.49 0.87
C LEU A 77 -1.39 -3.71 -0.58
N TRP A 78 -1.28 -4.96 -1.03
CA TRP A 78 -1.63 -5.36 -2.38
C TRP A 78 -3.08 -5.79 -2.48
N GLN A 79 -3.69 -5.67 -3.65
CA GLN A 79 -5.04 -6.13 -3.93
C GLN A 79 -5.19 -7.65 -3.71
N ASP A 80 -4.17 -8.45 -4.07
CA ASP A 80 -4.11 -9.90 -3.87
C ASP A 80 -3.68 -10.31 -2.44
N LEU A 81 -3.54 -9.35 -1.53
CA LEU A 81 -3.15 -9.46 -0.12
C LEU A 81 -1.78 -10.12 0.13
N ARG A 82 -1.29 -10.98 -0.72
CA ARG A 82 -0.02 -11.72 -0.63
C ARG A 82 0.20 -12.36 0.74
N LEU A 83 -0.82 -12.97 1.29
CA LEU A 83 -0.74 -13.78 2.50
C LEU A 83 -0.26 -15.19 2.15
N VAL A 84 0.44 -15.81 3.09
CA VAL A 84 0.81 -17.24 2.97
C VAL A 84 -0.31 -18.04 3.63
N GLU A 85 -1.10 -18.74 2.82
CA GLU A 85 -2.35 -19.36 3.25
C GLU A 85 -2.17 -20.50 4.25
N GLU A 86 -1.06 -21.22 4.17
CA GLU A 86 -0.69 -22.32 5.06
C GLU A 86 -0.21 -21.84 6.44
N LEU A 87 0.19 -20.59 6.55
CA LEU A 87 0.65 -20.01 7.80
C LEU A 87 -0.52 -19.47 8.62
N THR A 88 -0.34 -19.47 9.94
CA THR A 88 -1.31 -18.89 10.87
C THR A 88 -1.38 -17.36 10.75
N VAL A 89 -2.44 -16.78 11.31
CA VAL A 89 -2.63 -15.33 11.41
C VAL A 89 -1.41 -14.67 12.05
N LEU A 90 -0.93 -15.20 13.20
CA LEU A 90 0.24 -14.64 13.88
C LEU A 90 1.51 -14.69 13.02
N GLN A 91 1.74 -15.79 12.33
CA GLN A 91 2.91 -15.97 11.46
C GLN A 91 2.87 -14.98 10.28
N ASN A 92 1.70 -14.79 9.68
CA ASN A 92 1.50 -13.77 8.63
C ASN A 92 1.70 -12.34 9.16
N ILE A 93 1.14 -11.99 10.32
CA ILE A 93 1.35 -10.69 10.95
C ILE A 93 2.83 -10.44 11.23
N ASN A 94 3.50 -11.41 11.84
CA ASN A 94 4.92 -11.32 12.16
C ASN A 94 5.81 -11.19 10.92
N SER A 95 5.39 -11.70 9.76
CA SER A 95 6.14 -11.53 8.51
C SER A 95 6.38 -10.06 8.15
N GLY A 96 5.49 -9.14 8.58
CA GLY A 96 5.69 -7.70 8.45
C GLY A 96 6.92 -7.17 9.22
N ALA A 97 7.36 -7.89 10.24
CA ALA A 97 8.53 -7.51 11.04
C ALA A 97 9.84 -8.20 10.60
N LEU A 98 9.80 -9.17 9.67
CA LEU A 98 10.98 -9.95 9.25
C LEU A 98 12.18 -9.08 8.91
N GLY A 99 11.93 -7.97 8.26
CA GLY A 99 13.01 -7.06 7.89
C GLY A 99 13.75 -6.42 9.09
N ARG A 100 13.22 -6.45 10.32
CA ARG A 100 13.83 -5.86 11.53
C ARG A 100 14.49 -6.90 12.45
N HIS A 101 14.32 -8.18 12.14
CA HIS A 101 14.81 -9.28 12.94
C HIS A 101 15.84 -10.13 12.18
N SER A 102 16.53 -11.00 12.92
CA SER A 102 17.50 -11.92 12.36
C SER A 102 16.81 -13.07 11.58
N LEU A 103 17.56 -13.77 10.75
CA LEU A 103 17.10 -14.98 10.08
C LEU A 103 16.59 -16.04 11.07
N LEU A 104 17.28 -16.21 12.21
CA LEU A 104 16.85 -17.15 13.27
C LEU A 104 15.48 -16.79 13.83
N TRP A 105 15.18 -15.53 14.00
CA TRP A 105 13.84 -15.07 14.40
C TRP A 105 12.80 -15.42 13.33
N GLY A 106 13.14 -15.25 12.06
CA GLY A 106 12.28 -15.65 10.94
C GLY A 106 11.99 -17.14 10.92
N LEU A 107 13.00 -17.97 11.11
CA LEU A 107 12.83 -19.44 11.21
C LEU A 107 12.00 -19.82 12.44
N ARG A 108 12.24 -19.18 13.59
CA ARG A 108 11.43 -19.38 14.80
C ARG A 108 9.96 -19.01 14.55
N ASN A 109 9.68 -17.99 13.76
CA ASN A 109 8.30 -17.62 13.42
C ASN A 109 7.54 -18.73 12.70
N LEU A 110 8.22 -19.62 11.96
CA LEU A 110 7.58 -20.75 11.27
C LEU A 110 7.22 -21.90 12.21
N ILE A 111 8.01 -22.12 13.28
CA ILE A 111 7.88 -23.29 14.18
C ILE A 111 7.11 -22.89 15.46
N ASN A 112 7.56 -21.85 16.12
CA ASN A 112 6.99 -21.34 17.39
C ASN A 112 6.98 -19.80 17.33
N PRO A 113 5.90 -19.20 16.77
CA PRO A 113 5.85 -17.78 16.50
C PRO A 113 6.11 -16.93 17.76
N PRO A 114 7.12 -16.03 17.72
CA PRO A 114 7.38 -15.10 18.80
C PRO A 114 6.36 -13.95 18.80
N ASP A 115 6.49 -13.05 19.79
CA ASP A 115 5.77 -11.77 19.83
C ASP A 115 4.23 -11.88 19.83
N GLN A 116 3.68 -12.93 20.47
CA GLN A 116 2.22 -13.16 20.51
C GLN A 116 1.45 -11.97 21.10
N SER A 117 2.02 -11.29 22.10
CA SER A 117 1.40 -10.09 22.70
C SER A 117 1.28 -8.95 21.70
N ILE A 118 2.32 -8.70 20.91
CA ILE A 118 2.30 -7.68 19.86
C ILE A 118 1.33 -8.09 18.75
N GLY A 119 1.33 -9.38 18.36
CA GLY A 119 0.37 -9.91 17.42
C GLY A 119 -1.08 -9.64 17.83
N ARG A 120 -1.44 -9.92 19.10
CA ARG A 120 -2.78 -9.62 19.65
C ARG A 120 -3.10 -8.12 19.65
N GLN A 121 -2.15 -7.26 20.01
CA GLN A 121 -2.34 -5.80 19.96
C GLN A 121 -2.67 -5.31 18.55
N VAL A 122 -1.92 -5.80 17.55
CA VAL A 122 -2.16 -5.41 16.15
C VAL A 122 -3.47 -5.98 15.63
N MET A 123 -3.83 -7.23 16.00
CA MET A 123 -5.13 -7.82 15.69
C MET A 123 -6.30 -7.00 16.25
N ALA A 124 -6.20 -6.55 17.48
CA ALA A 124 -7.23 -5.70 18.11
C ALA A 124 -7.42 -4.39 17.33
N ARG A 125 -6.34 -3.77 16.83
CA ARG A 125 -6.43 -2.54 16.02
C ARG A 125 -7.19 -2.73 14.71
N VAL A 126 -7.18 -3.92 14.14
CA VAL A 126 -7.90 -4.23 12.89
C VAL A 126 -9.22 -5.00 13.15
N GLY A 127 -9.65 -5.11 14.42
CA GLY A 127 -10.90 -5.77 14.77
C GLY A 127 -10.92 -7.28 14.53
N LEU A 128 -9.77 -7.96 14.60
CA LEU A 128 -9.70 -9.42 14.54
C LEU A 128 -9.81 -10.04 15.93
N PRO A 129 -10.67 -11.09 16.12
CA PRO A 129 -10.79 -11.79 17.40
C PRO A 129 -9.47 -12.45 17.81
N PRO A 130 -9.10 -12.41 19.11
CA PRO A 130 -7.88 -13.08 19.61
C PRO A 130 -7.83 -14.60 19.34
N SER A 131 -9.01 -15.25 19.22
CA SER A 131 -9.14 -16.66 18.89
C SER A 131 -8.58 -17.03 17.52
N PHE A 132 -8.42 -16.09 16.62
CA PHE A 132 -7.87 -16.32 15.27
C PHE A 132 -6.34 -16.40 15.25
N LEU A 133 -5.67 -16.05 16.33
CA LEU A 133 -4.21 -15.92 16.39
C LEU A 133 -3.45 -17.11 15.79
N HIS A 134 -3.91 -18.32 16.07
CA HIS A 134 -3.29 -19.58 15.65
C HIS A 134 -4.04 -20.29 14.52
N GLN A 135 -5.08 -19.67 13.96
CA GLN A 135 -5.80 -20.25 12.82
C GLN A 135 -5.00 -20.07 11.54
N PRO A 136 -4.98 -21.03 10.62
CA PRO A 136 -4.46 -20.85 9.26
C PRO A 136 -5.25 -19.78 8.51
N VAL A 137 -4.56 -18.95 7.74
CA VAL A 137 -5.20 -17.88 6.97
C VAL A 137 -6.18 -18.44 5.92
N SER A 138 -5.93 -19.66 5.41
CA SER A 138 -6.81 -20.35 4.47
C SER A 138 -8.24 -20.56 4.99
N THR A 139 -8.45 -20.60 6.31
CA THR A 139 -9.77 -20.80 6.94
C THR A 139 -10.58 -19.52 7.08
N LEU A 140 -9.99 -18.38 6.80
CA LEU A 140 -10.60 -17.06 7.01
C LEU A 140 -11.41 -16.60 5.80
N SER A 141 -12.46 -15.81 6.05
CA SER A 141 -13.21 -15.08 5.03
C SER A 141 -12.34 -14.01 4.35
N GLY A 142 -12.78 -13.52 3.19
CA GLY A 142 -12.06 -12.47 2.44
C GLY A 142 -11.81 -11.20 3.27
N GLY A 143 -12.83 -10.73 4.03
CA GLY A 143 -12.70 -9.56 4.89
C GLY A 143 -11.75 -9.79 6.08
N GLU A 144 -11.72 -10.99 6.66
CA GLU A 144 -10.78 -11.34 7.71
C GLU A 144 -9.34 -11.42 7.17
N ARG A 145 -9.14 -12.01 5.99
CA ARG A 145 -7.84 -12.00 5.28
C ARG A 145 -7.35 -10.58 5.02
N GLN A 146 -8.24 -9.67 4.61
CA GLN A 146 -7.91 -8.26 4.42
C GLN A 146 -7.41 -7.63 5.73
N ARG A 147 -8.07 -7.90 6.85
CA ARG A 147 -7.65 -7.43 8.17
C ARG A 147 -6.30 -8.05 8.59
N VAL A 148 -6.02 -9.30 8.27
CA VAL A 148 -4.68 -9.91 8.50
C VAL A 148 -3.60 -9.21 7.69
N ALA A 149 -3.85 -8.90 6.41
CA ALA A 149 -2.92 -8.18 5.56
C ALA A 149 -2.66 -6.75 6.09
N LEU A 150 -3.70 -6.07 6.55
CA LEU A 150 -3.57 -4.77 7.20
C LEU A 150 -2.80 -4.88 8.53
N ALA A 151 -3.07 -5.89 9.36
CA ALA A 151 -2.33 -6.15 10.59
C ALA A 151 -0.83 -6.40 10.30
N ARG A 152 -0.50 -7.15 9.25
CA ARG A 152 0.88 -7.34 8.79
C ARG A 152 1.54 -6.01 8.40
N LEU A 153 0.83 -5.15 7.66
CA LEU A 153 1.31 -3.82 7.30
C LEU A 153 1.55 -2.95 8.56
N LEU A 154 0.60 -2.92 9.50
CA LEU A 154 0.76 -2.19 10.76
C LEU A 154 1.93 -2.74 11.60
N ARG A 155 2.16 -4.04 11.58
CA ARG A 155 3.30 -4.69 12.25
C ARG A 155 4.65 -4.26 11.64
N GLN A 156 4.67 -3.91 10.36
CA GLN A 156 5.86 -3.39 9.69
C GLN A 156 6.23 -1.98 10.18
N GLN A 157 5.27 -1.15 10.60
CA GLN A 157 5.44 0.27 10.98
C GLN A 157 6.20 1.06 9.90
N PRO A 158 5.69 1.12 8.68
CA PRO A 158 6.35 1.81 7.57
C PRO A 158 6.28 3.34 7.76
N ALA A 159 7.24 4.06 7.17
CA ALA A 159 7.19 5.51 7.05
C ALA A 159 6.27 5.96 5.91
N LEU A 160 6.14 5.14 4.86
CA LEU A 160 5.21 5.36 3.75
C LEU A 160 4.39 4.10 3.51
N VAL A 161 3.08 4.24 3.45
CA VAL A 161 2.14 3.19 3.07
C VAL A 161 1.76 3.34 1.60
N LEU A 162 1.90 2.27 0.84
CA LEU A 162 1.37 2.14 -0.51
C LEU A 162 0.23 1.12 -0.46
N ALA A 163 -0.94 1.45 -0.99
CA ALA A 163 -2.07 0.51 -1.00
C ALA A 163 -2.72 0.48 -2.39
N ASP A 164 -2.81 -0.73 -2.95
CA ASP A 164 -3.41 -0.96 -4.25
C ASP A 164 -4.83 -1.51 -4.09
N GLU A 165 -5.81 -0.65 -4.36
CA GLU A 165 -7.25 -0.94 -4.28
C GLU A 165 -7.69 -1.62 -2.97
N PRO A 166 -7.29 -1.09 -1.81
CA PRO A 166 -7.46 -1.76 -0.52
C PRO A 166 -8.93 -1.93 -0.09
N LEU A 167 -9.87 -1.30 -0.79
CA LEU A 167 -11.30 -1.26 -0.44
C LEU A 167 -12.19 -2.07 -1.40
N SER A 168 -11.64 -2.66 -2.48
CA SER A 168 -12.39 -3.15 -3.62
C SER A 168 -13.34 -4.33 -3.32
N ALA A 169 -13.04 -5.14 -2.30
CA ALA A 169 -13.82 -6.34 -1.97
C ALA A 169 -14.49 -6.26 -0.57
N LEU A 170 -14.62 -5.06 -0.03
CA LEU A 170 -15.11 -4.85 1.33
C LEU A 170 -16.53 -4.28 1.35
N ASP A 171 -17.30 -4.67 2.37
CA ASP A 171 -18.54 -3.98 2.68
C ASP A 171 -18.25 -2.52 3.13
N PRO A 172 -19.23 -1.61 3.02
CA PRO A 172 -19.01 -0.18 3.27
C PRO A 172 -18.44 0.14 4.65
N ARG A 173 -18.84 -0.59 5.70
CA ARG A 173 -18.37 -0.37 7.06
C ARG A 173 -16.92 -0.76 7.23
N LEU A 174 -16.55 -1.94 6.73
CA LEU A 174 -15.18 -2.42 6.78
C LEU A 174 -14.26 -1.56 5.89
N ALA A 175 -14.75 -1.11 4.73
CA ALA A 175 -14.01 -0.19 3.86
C ALA A 175 -13.65 1.12 4.59
N GLU A 176 -14.60 1.68 5.35
CA GLU A 176 -14.36 2.89 6.14
C GLU A 176 -13.34 2.65 7.26
N ASP A 177 -13.45 1.54 7.99
CA ASP A 177 -12.49 1.16 9.03
C ASP A 177 -11.07 1.00 8.47
N VAL A 178 -10.92 0.32 7.33
CA VAL A 178 -9.63 0.12 6.65
C VAL A 178 -9.06 1.45 6.17
N LEU A 179 -9.89 2.30 5.56
CA LEU A 179 -9.45 3.62 5.10
C LEU A 179 -8.96 4.47 6.26
N ASN A 180 -9.70 4.52 7.38
CA ASN A 180 -9.31 5.26 8.57
C ASN A 180 -7.95 4.78 9.12
N LEU A 181 -7.72 3.47 9.17
CA LEU A 181 -6.46 2.90 9.63
C LEU A 181 -5.29 3.23 8.68
N LEU A 182 -5.53 3.27 7.37
CA LEU A 182 -4.51 3.66 6.39
C LEU A 182 -4.19 5.15 6.46
N LEU A 183 -5.21 6.01 6.58
CA LEU A 183 -5.02 7.47 6.71
C LEU A 183 -4.38 7.87 8.05
N ALA A 184 -4.51 7.05 9.08
CA ALA A 184 -3.84 7.27 10.37
C ALA A 184 -2.34 6.91 10.34
N GLN A 185 -1.81 6.39 9.22
CA GLN A 185 -0.37 6.19 9.07
C GLN A 185 0.33 7.53 8.79
N HIS A 186 1.66 7.56 8.96
CA HIS A 186 2.44 8.79 8.81
C HIS A 186 2.30 9.42 7.42
N GLY A 187 2.31 8.63 6.34
CA GLY A 187 2.05 9.05 4.96
C GLY A 187 1.54 7.88 4.13
N CYS A 188 0.73 8.16 3.10
CA CYS A 188 0.20 7.11 2.25
C CYS A 188 -0.05 7.55 0.80
N LEU A 189 0.11 6.59 -0.13
CA LEU A 189 -0.37 6.65 -1.51
C LEU A 189 -1.32 5.48 -1.73
N ILE A 190 -2.60 5.76 -1.91
CA ILE A 190 -3.67 4.75 -1.98
C ILE A 190 -4.36 4.84 -3.33
N SER A 191 -4.35 3.76 -4.12
CA SER A 191 -5.17 3.69 -5.33
C SER A 191 -6.61 3.33 -4.97
N LEU A 192 -7.56 4.05 -5.57
CA LEU A 192 -8.99 3.82 -5.37
C LEU A 192 -9.75 3.85 -6.71
N HIS A 193 -10.85 3.06 -6.77
CA HIS A 193 -11.86 3.17 -7.82
C HIS A 193 -13.02 4.12 -7.45
N ARG A 194 -13.00 4.67 -6.25
CA ARG A 194 -14.05 5.50 -5.67
C ARG A 194 -13.60 6.95 -5.58
N PRO A 195 -13.87 7.78 -6.62
CA PRO A 195 -13.47 9.19 -6.62
C PRO A 195 -14.21 10.01 -5.55
N ASP A 196 -15.38 9.56 -5.10
CA ASP A 196 -16.14 10.18 -4.01
C ASP A 196 -15.36 10.26 -2.68
N LEU A 197 -14.37 9.38 -2.48
CA LEU A 197 -13.52 9.38 -1.29
C LEU A 197 -12.32 10.35 -1.38
N MET A 198 -12.09 11.01 -2.51
CA MET A 198 -10.91 11.85 -2.71
C MET A 198 -10.80 12.99 -1.69
N HIS A 199 -11.92 13.51 -1.21
CA HIS A 199 -11.96 14.59 -0.22
C HIS A 199 -11.39 14.21 1.16
N ARG A 200 -11.16 12.91 1.40
CA ARG A 200 -10.48 12.38 2.60
C ARG A 200 -8.96 12.53 2.53
N PHE A 201 -8.41 12.92 1.40
CA PHE A 201 -6.99 13.02 1.13
C PHE A 201 -6.55 14.46 0.99
N GLN A 202 -5.24 14.71 1.10
CA GLN A 202 -4.64 16.03 0.92
C GLN A 202 -4.31 16.31 -0.55
N ARG A 203 -4.08 15.26 -1.34
CA ARG A 203 -3.66 15.36 -2.74
C ARG A 203 -4.28 14.24 -3.56
N VAL A 204 -4.60 14.57 -4.80
CA VAL A 204 -5.16 13.64 -5.78
C VAL A 204 -4.25 13.57 -6.99
N LEU A 205 -3.86 12.36 -7.34
CA LEU A 205 -3.17 12.03 -8.58
C LEU A 205 -4.14 11.32 -9.50
N GLY A 206 -4.15 11.67 -10.78
CA GLY A 206 -4.96 11.00 -11.80
C GLY A 206 -4.09 10.37 -12.87
N LEU A 207 -4.26 9.07 -13.09
CA LEU A 207 -3.62 8.34 -14.18
C LEU A 207 -4.63 8.03 -15.29
N ARG A 208 -4.23 8.31 -16.55
CA ARG A 208 -4.96 7.93 -17.75
C ARG A 208 -3.99 7.39 -18.79
N GLN A 209 -4.22 6.18 -19.29
CA GLN A 209 -3.39 5.54 -20.32
C GLN A 209 -1.88 5.58 -20.02
N GLY A 210 -1.52 5.31 -18.76
CA GLY A 210 -0.14 5.32 -18.29
C GLY A 210 0.46 6.70 -18.07
N ALA A 211 -0.26 7.80 -18.33
CA ALA A 211 0.20 9.16 -18.09
C ALA A 211 -0.35 9.71 -16.78
N LEU A 212 0.47 10.45 -16.03
CA LEU A 212 0.02 11.28 -14.91
C LEU A 212 -0.60 12.56 -15.49
N VAL A 213 -1.91 12.66 -15.46
CA VAL A 213 -2.67 13.77 -16.10
C VAL A 213 -3.28 14.74 -15.09
N LEU A 214 -3.28 14.38 -13.81
CA LEU A 214 -3.83 15.19 -12.74
C LEU A 214 -2.96 15.08 -11.49
N ASP A 215 -2.67 16.24 -10.89
CA ASP A 215 -1.91 16.36 -9.65
C ASP A 215 -2.35 17.65 -8.96
N ALA A 216 -3.30 17.54 -8.03
CA ALA A 216 -3.95 18.70 -7.42
C ALA A 216 -4.52 18.39 -6.02
N ALA A 217 -4.86 19.44 -5.27
CA ALA A 217 -5.68 19.31 -4.08
C ALA A 217 -7.12 18.89 -4.46
N PRO A 218 -7.84 18.12 -3.62
CA PRO A 218 -9.22 17.69 -3.92
C PRO A 218 -10.16 18.83 -4.29
N SER A 219 -10.02 19.99 -3.66
CA SER A 219 -10.84 21.18 -3.90
C SER A 219 -10.63 21.83 -5.28
N ALA A 220 -9.54 21.52 -5.95
CA ALA A 220 -9.21 22.03 -7.28
C ALA A 220 -9.71 21.13 -8.41
N ILE A 221 -10.30 19.96 -8.08
CA ILE A 221 -10.72 18.98 -9.06
C ILE A 221 -12.18 19.21 -9.41
N THR A 222 -12.44 19.46 -10.69
CA THR A 222 -13.81 19.67 -11.19
C THR A 222 -14.48 18.33 -11.55
N THR A 223 -15.80 18.34 -11.60
CA THR A 223 -16.59 17.18 -12.05
C THR A 223 -16.22 16.77 -13.47
N GLU A 224 -15.95 17.75 -14.34
CA GLU A 224 -15.54 17.55 -15.74
C GLU A 224 -14.17 16.85 -15.81
N ALA A 225 -13.21 17.26 -14.98
CA ALA A 225 -11.89 16.63 -14.91
C ALA A 225 -12.00 15.16 -14.46
N LEU A 226 -12.86 14.88 -13.48
CA LEU A 226 -13.14 13.50 -13.07
C LEU A 226 -13.84 12.70 -14.18
N ALA A 227 -14.88 13.27 -14.80
CA ALA A 227 -15.58 12.63 -15.89
C ALA A 227 -14.61 12.28 -17.04
N TRP A 228 -13.73 13.22 -17.40
CA TRP A 228 -12.70 12.97 -18.40
C TRP A 228 -11.69 11.88 -17.97
N LEU A 229 -11.27 11.87 -16.72
CA LEU A 229 -10.34 10.83 -16.20
C LEU A 229 -10.92 9.42 -16.34
N TYR A 230 -12.24 9.28 -16.26
CA TYR A 230 -12.96 8.02 -16.31
C TYR A 230 -13.71 7.76 -17.64
N SER A 231 -13.69 8.71 -18.61
CA SER A 231 -14.33 8.51 -19.91
C SER A 231 -13.61 7.43 -20.74
N ASP A 232 -14.39 6.74 -21.60
CA ASP A 232 -13.85 6.05 -22.76
C ASP A 232 -13.41 7.10 -23.77
N ASP A 233 -12.32 6.86 -24.49
CA ASP A 233 -11.92 7.72 -25.62
C ASP A 233 -12.87 7.52 -26.78
#